data_68cdc99c401a556f988af310645e6f02
#
_entry.id   68cdc99c401a556f988af310645e6f02
#
_cell.length_a   1.000
_cell.length_b   1.000
_cell.length_c   1.000
_cell.angle_alpha   90.00
_cell.angle_beta   90.00
_cell.angle_gamma   90.00
#
_symmetry.space_group_name_H-M   'P 1'
#
loop_
_entity.id
_entity.type
_entity.pdbx_description
1 polymer ?
#
loop_
_entity_poly.entity_id
_entity_poly.type
_entity_poly.pdbx_seq_one_letter_code
_entity_poly.pdbx_strand_id
1 'polypeptide(L)'
;FLLIALLSTSKTFARDNNIKYAGENISNYFLGVISANQGHSKEAFKYLKKVQSIKNKHSQFNVEFIRTNVLLGKFDQAFAFSKNAWKKDELFFETDLLLGLDYFVKKDYLSAERHFKRLNKTSEYNIFFDNFFGNIMMAWIKASEGDKMESFKFIEKIPSPYHHFKSMQNIFLQCYFDSNYTQSSLEELIQNEDYNFSR
;
A
#
# COMPACT_ATOMS: atom_id res chain seq x y z
N PHE A 1 -64.51 20.20 27.99
CA PHE A 1 -63.38 19.28 27.92
C PHE A 1 -62.56 19.65 26.68
N LEU A 2 -61.45 20.41 26.87
CA LEU A 2 -60.55 20.78 25.83
C LEU A 2 -59.41 19.76 25.78
N LEU A 3 -59.33 18.95 24.74
CA LEU A 3 -58.28 18.01 24.47
C LEU A 3 -57.26 18.77 23.61
N ILE A 4 -56.19 19.26 24.24
CA ILE A 4 -55.06 19.84 23.57
C ILE A 4 -54.19 18.68 23.06
N ALA A 5 -54.29 18.39 21.78
CA ALA A 5 -53.37 17.47 21.09
C ALA A 5 -52.02 18.15 20.97
N LEU A 6 -51.09 17.77 21.81
CA LEU A 6 -49.64 18.07 21.66
C LEU A 6 -49.09 17.35 20.43
N LEU A 7 -49.13 18.03 19.30
CA LEU A 7 -48.32 17.64 18.12
C LEU A 7 -46.88 17.90 18.44
N SER A 8 -46.20 16.91 19.02
CA SER A 8 -44.76 16.87 19.09
C SER A 8 -44.21 16.72 17.67
N THR A 9 -43.88 17.84 17.03
CA THR A 9 -43.06 17.83 15.82
C THR A 9 -41.66 17.34 16.17
N SER A 10 -41.48 16.04 16.11
CA SER A 10 -40.15 15.45 16.08
C SER A 10 -39.46 15.98 14.83
N LYS A 11 -38.59 16.97 15.00
CA LYS A 11 -37.62 17.35 13.97
C LYS A 11 -36.75 16.11 13.76
N THR A 12 -37.09 15.28 12.79
CA THR A 12 -36.17 14.33 12.22
C THR A 12 -35.02 15.16 11.67
N PHE A 13 -33.95 15.23 12.44
CA PHE A 13 -32.63 15.62 11.87
C PHE A 13 -32.32 14.58 10.82
N ALA A 14 -32.78 14.81 9.59
CA ALA A 14 -32.21 14.20 8.42
C ALA A 14 -30.73 14.60 8.46
N ARG A 15 -29.88 13.68 8.90
CA ARG A 15 -28.43 13.84 8.89
C ARG A 15 -28.08 14.03 7.44
N ASP A 16 -27.83 15.28 7.07
CA ASP A 16 -27.49 15.69 5.72
C ASP A 16 -26.07 15.12 5.37
N ASN A 17 -26.01 13.81 5.23
CA ASN A 17 -24.90 13.10 4.67
C ASN A 17 -24.99 13.28 3.16
N ASN A 18 -24.69 14.51 2.70
CA ASN A 18 -24.60 14.86 1.29
C ASN A 18 -23.41 14.17 0.59
N ILE A 19 -23.38 12.84 0.65
CA ILE A 19 -22.90 12.11 -0.49
C ILE A 19 -24.09 12.12 -1.46
N LYS A 20 -24.06 13.00 -2.43
CA LYS A 20 -24.92 12.85 -3.59
C LYS A 20 -24.53 11.51 -4.24
N TYR A 21 -25.24 10.44 -3.90
CA TYR A 21 -25.32 9.26 -4.74
C TYR A 21 -26.15 9.63 -5.98
N ALA A 22 -25.69 10.67 -6.66
CA ALA A 22 -26.20 10.95 -7.98
C ALA A 22 -25.83 9.75 -8.84
N GLY A 23 -26.75 9.26 -9.66
CA GLY A 23 -26.50 8.11 -10.53
C GLY A 23 -25.20 8.27 -11.34
N GLU A 24 -24.80 9.51 -11.63
CA GLU A 24 -23.54 9.85 -12.25
C GLU A 24 -22.31 9.46 -11.41
N ASN A 25 -22.32 9.65 -10.11
CA ASN A 25 -21.21 9.25 -9.23
C ASN A 25 -21.09 7.72 -9.16
N ILE A 26 -22.20 7.01 -9.10
CA ILE A 26 -22.23 5.55 -9.11
C ILE A 26 -21.68 5.06 -10.45
N SER A 27 -22.16 5.59 -11.56
CA SER A 27 -21.70 5.22 -12.91
C SER A 27 -20.20 5.50 -13.09
N ASN A 28 -19.72 6.68 -12.71
CA ASN A 28 -18.30 7.01 -12.82
C ASN A 28 -17.43 6.10 -11.92
N TYR A 29 -17.88 5.73 -10.72
CA TYR A 29 -17.17 4.80 -9.87
C TYR A 29 -17.04 3.42 -10.53
N PHE A 30 -18.14 2.82 -10.99
CA PHE A 30 -18.12 1.52 -11.63
C PHE A 30 -17.33 1.52 -12.95
N LEU A 31 -17.49 2.53 -13.79
CA LEU A 31 -16.69 2.66 -15.02
C LEU A 31 -15.20 2.79 -14.70
N GLY A 32 -14.85 3.52 -13.64
CA GLY A 32 -13.48 3.64 -13.18
C GLY A 32 -12.89 2.29 -12.74
N VAL A 33 -13.61 1.55 -11.91
CA VAL A 33 -13.18 0.22 -11.43
C VAL A 33 -13.09 -0.80 -12.58
N ILE A 34 -14.07 -0.83 -13.46
CA ILE A 34 -14.06 -1.74 -14.64
C ILE A 34 -12.86 -1.40 -15.53
N SER A 35 -12.63 -0.12 -15.82
CA SER A 35 -11.48 0.31 -16.63
C SER A 35 -10.15 -0.06 -15.97
N ALA A 36 -10.03 0.09 -14.65
CA ALA A 36 -8.84 -0.30 -13.89
C ALA A 36 -8.58 -1.81 -14.00
N ASN A 37 -9.61 -2.63 -13.83
CA ASN A 37 -9.51 -4.10 -13.92
C ASN A 37 -9.16 -4.58 -15.34
N GLN A 38 -9.52 -3.81 -16.36
CA GLN A 38 -9.16 -4.08 -17.75
C GLN A 38 -7.78 -3.52 -18.14
N GLY A 39 -7.04 -2.91 -17.23
CA GLY A 39 -5.74 -2.31 -17.52
C GLY A 39 -5.81 -0.95 -18.22
N HIS A 40 -7.00 -0.38 -18.40
CA HIS A 40 -7.20 0.93 -19.04
C HIS A 40 -7.00 2.07 -18.04
N SER A 41 -5.76 2.25 -17.56
CA SER A 41 -5.46 3.16 -16.46
C SER A 41 -5.82 4.63 -16.75
N LYS A 42 -5.75 5.11 -18.00
CA LYS A 42 -6.12 6.48 -18.37
C LYS A 42 -7.62 6.72 -18.22
N GLU A 43 -8.43 5.80 -18.70
CA GLU A 43 -9.88 5.82 -18.59
C GLU A 43 -10.31 5.67 -17.13
N ALA A 44 -9.70 4.74 -16.39
CA ALA A 44 -9.91 4.56 -14.97
C ALA A 44 -9.67 5.88 -14.21
N PHE A 45 -8.55 6.55 -14.45
CA PHE A 45 -8.24 7.84 -13.83
C PHE A 45 -9.29 8.91 -14.16
N LYS A 46 -9.73 9.00 -15.43
CA LYS A 46 -10.74 9.97 -15.88
C LYS A 46 -12.05 9.83 -15.10
N TYR A 47 -12.50 8.59 -14.86
CA TYR A 47 -13.73 8.32 -14.14
C TYR A 47 -13.56 8.46 -12.62
N LEU A 48 -12.52 7.83 -12.04
CA LEU A 48 -12.29 7.88 -10.59
C LEU A 48 -12.01 9.29 -10.08
N LYS A 49 -11.35 10.15 -10.88
CA LYS A 49 -11.11 11.54 -10.53
C LYS A 49 -12.40 12.32 -10.27
N LYS A 50 -13.50 11.99 -10.95
CA LYS A 50 -14.80 12.67 -10.78
C LYS A 50 -15.50 12.34 -9.46
N VAL A 51 -15.13 11.22 -8.83
CA VAL A 51 -15.78 10.71 -7.60
C VAL A 51 -14.92 10.81 -6.35
N GLN A 52 -13.92 11.67 -6.33
CA GLN A 52 -13.02 11.84 -5.17
C GLN A 52 -13.73 12.24 -3.86
N SER A 53 -14.97 12.72 -3.94
CA SER A 53 -15.78 13.06 -2.76
C SER A 53 -16.07 11.85 -1.85
N ILE A 54 -15.93 10.62 -2.36
CA ILE A 54 -16.17 9.39 -1.58
C ILE A 54 -14.93 8.86 -0.85
N LYS A 55 -13.76 9.49 -0.98
CA LYS A 55 -12.47 9.04 -0.43
C LYS A 55 -12.50 8.68 1.07
N ASN A 56 -13.26 9.43 1.86
CA ASN A 56 -13.31 9.22 3.32
C ASN A 56 -14.30 8.12 3.76
N LYS A 57 -15.06 7.56 2.83
CA LYS A 57 -16.18 6.65 3.12
C LYS A 57 -16.09 5.33 2.35
N HIS A 58 -15.14 5.21 1.43
CA HIS A 58 -15.07 4.06 0.53
C HIS A 58 -13.62 3.61 0.34
N SER A 59 -13.18 2.64 1.14
CA SER A 59 -11.80 2.12 1.11
C SER A 59 -11.39 1.58 -0.26
N GLN A 60 -12.28 0.82 -0.93
CA GLN A 60 -11.98 0.27 -2.26
C GLN A 60 -11.73 1.37 -3.30
N PHE A 61 -12.45 2.51 -3.23
CA PHE A 61 -12.15 3.66 -4.07
C PHE A 61 -10.71 4.16 -3.86
N ASN A 62 -10.27 4.23 -2.60
CA ASN A 62 -8.92 4.69 -2.28
C ASN A 62 -7.86 3.77 -2.88
N VAL A 63 -8.07 2.45 -2.77
CA VAL A 63 -7.19 1.44 -3.39
C VAL A 63 -7.07 1.68 -4.90
N GLU A 64 -8.20 1.71 -5.60
CA GLU A 64 -8.22 1.83 -7.06
C GLU A 64 -7.66 3.18 -7.54
N PHE A 65 -7.94 4.26 -6.82
CA PHE A 65 -7.44 5.58 -7.17
C PHE A 65 -5.92 5.67 -6.98
N ILE A 66 -5.38 5.13 -5.88
CA ILE A 66 -3.93 5.09 -5.64
C ILE A 66 -3.24 4.23 -6.70
N ARG A 67 -3.71 3.00 -6.92
CA ARG A 67 -3.15 2.09 -7.93
C ARG A 67 -3.14 2.71 -9.31
N THR A 68 -4.25 3.33 -9.71
CA THR A 68 -4.38 4.00 -11.02
C THR A 68 -3.37 5.14 -11.16
N ASN A 69 -3.16 5.97 -10.13
CA ASN A 69 -2.16 7.03 -10.17
C ASN A 69 -0.73 6.46 -10.30
N VAL A 70 -0.41 5.39 -9.56
CA VAL A 70 0.90 4.72 -9.64
C VAL A 70 1.14 4.16 -11.04
N LEU A 71 0.16 3.45 -11.61
CA LEU A 71 0.26 2.90 -12.97
C LEU A 71 0.42 3.96 -14.06
N LEU A 72 -0.05 5.19 -13.82
CA LEU A 72 0.13 6.33 -14.70
C LEU A 72 1.41 7.14 -14.44
N GLY A 73 2.25 6.72 -13.50
CA GLY A 73 3.45 7.46 -13.09
C GLY A 73 3.15 8.77 -12.36
N LYS A 74 1.92 8.97 -11.88
CA LYS A 74 1.49 10.19 -11.16
C LYS A 74 1.79 10.08 -9.66
N PHE A 75 3.05 9.85 -9.34
CA PHE A 75 3.47 9.56 -7.96
C PHE A 75 3.16 10.69 -6.99
N ASP A 76 3.38 11.96 -7.35
CA ASP A 76 3.06 13.11 -6.48
C ASP A 76 1.57 13.13 -6.09
N GLN A 77 0.68 12.82 -7.05
CA GLN A 77 -0.75 12.74 -6.79
C GLN A 77 -1.10 11.54 -5.91
N ALA A 78 -0.45 10.39 -6.14
CA ALA A 78 -0.64 9.21 -5.31
C ALA A 78 -0.19 9.47 -3.86
N PHE A 79 0.97 10.10 -3.65
CA PHE A 79 1.46 10.47 -2.32
C PHE A 79 0.57 11.48 -1.62
N ALA A 80 0.18 12.56 -2.30
CA ALA A 80 -0.71 13.57 -1.74
C ALA A 80 -2.07 12.97 -1.36
N PHE A 81 -2.63 12.10 -2.21
CA PHE A 81 -3.87 11.40 -1.92
C PHE A 81 -3.71 10.45 -0.74
N SER A 82 -2.64 9.65 -0.70
CA SER A 82 -2.35 8.72 0.37
C SER A 82 -2.23 9.42 1.73
N LYS A 83 -1.55 10.57 1.81
CA LYS A 83 -1.47 11.39 3.02
C LYS A 83 -2.83 11.83 3.53
N ASN A 84 -3.75 12.17 2.61
CA ASN A 84 -5.12 12.59 2.97
C ASN A 84 -6.04 11.41 3.31
N ALA A 85 -5.80 10.24 2.74
CA ALA A 85 -6.61 9.04 2.96
C ALA A 85 -6.13 8.23 4.19
N TRP A 86 -4.87 8.41 4.60
CA TRP A 86 -4.28 7.66 5.69
C TRP A 86 -4.93 7.99 7.04
N LYS A 87 -5.22 6.93 7.80
CA LYS A 87 -5.72 7.01 9.17
C LYS A 87 -4.88 6.12 10.08
N LYS A 88 -4.61 6.61 11.28
CA LYS A 88 -3.76 5.89 12.24
C LYS A 88 -4.34 4.52 12.62
N ASP A 89 -5.64 4.44 12.75
CA ASP A 89 -6.34 3.27 13.28
C ASP A 89 -6.86 2.33 12.18
N GLU A 90 -6.65 2.68 10.90
CA GLU A 90 -7.07 1.89 9.76
C GLU A 90 -5.83 1.38 9.01
N LEU A 91 -5.71 0.05 8.86
CA LEU A 91 -4.64 -0.56 8.08
C LEU A 91 -5.01 -0.50 6.61
N PHE A 92 -4.15 0.12 5.81
CA PHE A 92 -4.37 0.30 4.39
C PHE A 92 -3.05 0.09 3.64
N PHE A 93 -2.90 -1.09 3.04
CA PHE A 93 -1.65 -1.57 2.43
C PHE A 93 -1.05 -0.58 1.42
N GLU A 94 -1.82 -0.13 0.43
CA GLU A 94 -1.32 0.75 -0.63
C GLU A 94 -0.86 2.10 -0.08
N THR A 95 -1.56 2.63 0.89
CA THR A 95 -1.20 3.90 1.54
C THR A 95 0.07 3.75 2.39
N ASP A 96 0.13 2.72 3.23
CA ASP A 96 1.32 2.50 4.07
C ASP A 96 2.55 2.16 3.22
N LEU A 97 2.40 1.39 2.13
CA LEU A 97 3.50 1.12 1.20
C LEU A 97 4.02 2.40 0.55
N LEU A 98 3.13 3.21 -0.02
CA LEU A 98 3.53 4.45 -0.70
C LEU A 98 4.16 5.47 0.25
N LEU A 99 3.55 5.70 1.42
CA LEU A 99 4.08 6.65 2.40
C LEU A 99 5.41 6.15 2.98
N GLY A 100 5.52 4.86 3.25
CA GLY A 100 6.79 4.26 3.66
C GLY A 100 7.89 4.48 2.65
N LEU A 101 7.62 4.28 1.35
CA LEU A 101 8.57 4.54 0.28
C LEU A 101 8.91 6.04 0.14
N ASP A 102 7.93 6.94 0.21
CA ASP A 102 8.15 8.39 0.15
C ASP A 102 9.10 8.86 1.27
N TYR A 103 8.85 8.39 2.50
CA TYR A 103 9.72 8.70 3.64
C TYR A 103 11.11 8.05 3.51
N PHE A 104 11.19 6.82 3.02
CA PHE A 104 12.47 6.13 2.80
C PHE A 104 13.37 6.88 1.81
N VAL A 105 12.83 7.28 0.65
CA VAL A 105 13.56 8.06 -0.35
C VAL A 105 14.02 9.41 0.21
N LYS A 106 13.22 10.02 1.08
CA LYS A 106 13.57 11.27 1.79
C LYS A 106 14.54 11.08 2.96
N LYS A 107 14.97 9.85 3.22
CA LYS A 107 15.82 9.47 4.35
C LYS A 107 15.21 9.73 5.73
N ASP A 108 13.88 9.90 5.81
CA ASP A 108 13.13 9.90 7.07
C ASP A 108 12.82 8.45 7.47
N TYR A 109 13.88 7.75 7.91
CA TYR A 109 13.80 6.32 8.21
C TYR A 109 12.84 6.01 9.36
N LEU A 110 12.69 6.89 10.34
CA LEU A 110 11.77 6.71 11.45
C LEU A 110 10.30 6.68 10.98
N SER A 111 9.93 7.59 10.09
CA SER A 111 8.58 7.62 9.52
C SER A 111 8.37 6.45 8.56
N ALA A 112 9.36 6.10 7.74
CA ALA A 112 9.32 4.94 6.86
C ALA A 112 9.10 3.64 7.64
N GLU A 113 9.87 3.43 8.72
CA GLU A 113 9.77 2.27 9.60
C GLU A 113 8.36 2.12 10.20
N ARG A 114 7.74 3.23 10.62
CA ARG A 114 6.36 3.23 11.14
C ARG A 114 5.37 2.67 10.12
N HIS A 115 5.46 3.09 8.88
CA HIS A 115 4.59 2.63 7.81
C HIS A 115 4.86 1.16 7.43
N PHE A 116 6.13 0.75 7.32
CA PHE A 116 6.46 -0.64 6.98
C PHE A 116 6.14 -1.63 8.10
N LYS A 117 6.22 -1.23 9.38
CA LYS A 117 5.71 -2.03 10.49
C LYS A 117 4.18 -2.24 10.42
N ARG A 118 3.46 -1.27 9.87
CA ARG A 118 2.01 -1.40 9.64
C ARG A 118 1.71 -2.34 8.47
N LEU A 119 2.56 -2.38 7.44
CA LEU A 119 2.42 -3.37 6.36
C LEU A 119 2.45 -4.80 6.89
N ASN A 120 3.37 -5.11 7.79
CA ASN A 120 3.45 -6.45 8.40
C ASN A 120 2.17 -6.83 9.17
N LYS A 121 1.46 -5.85 9.74
CA LYS A 121 0.17 -6.09 10.40
C LYS A 121 -0.97 -6.27 9.40
N THR A 122 -0.91 -5.57 8.26
CA THR A 122 -1.91 -5.68 7.19
C THR A 122 -1.80 -7.02 6.49
N SER A 123 -0.59 -7.54 6.33
CA SER A 123 -0.32 -8.80 5.65
C SER A 123 -0.79 -10.03 6.43
N GLU A 124 -0.99 -9.93 7.75
CA GLU A 124 -1.61 -10.99 8.55
C GLU A 124 -3.01 -11.38 8.05
N TYR A 125 -3.69 -10.45 7.34
CA TYR A 125 -5.00 -10.70 6.71
C TYR A 125 -4.90 -11.05 5.22
N ASN A 126 -3.71 -11.01 4.64
CA ASN A 126 -3.51 -11.23 3.21
C ASN A 126 -2.50 -12.36 2.96
N ILE A 127 -3.01 -13.55 2.64
CA ILE A 127 -2.24 -14.80 2.44
C ILE A 127 -1.06 -14.62 1.46
N PHE A 128 -1.10 -13.62 0.58
CA PHE A 128 -0.08 -13.41 -0.46
C PHE A 128 1.11 -12.54 -0.05
N PHE A 129 1.04 -11.81 1.09
CA PHE A 129 2.08 -10.84 1.43
C PHE A 129 2.53 -10.92 2.90
N ASP A 130 2.25 -12.04 3.58
CA ASP A 130 2.53 -12.23 4.99
C ASP A 130 3.98 -11.91 5.34
N ASN A 131 4.19 -10.81 6.04
CA ASN A 131 5.49 -10.33 6.54
C ASN A 131 6.62 -10.20 5.48
N PHE A 132 6.28 -10.29 4.19
CA PHE A 132 7.25 -10.30 3.11
C PHE A 132 7.80 -8.90 2.80
N PHE A 133 6.94 -7.99 2.30
CA PHE A 133 7.38 -6.65 1.89
C PHE A 133 7.88 -5.81 3.07
N GLY A 134 7.18 -5.85 4.19
CA GLY A 134 7.57 -5.09 5.36
C GLY A 134 8.95 -5.48 5.87
N ASN A 135 9.29 -6.77 5.89
CA ASN A 135 10.60 -7.22 6.31
C ASN A 135 11.71 -6.84 5.32
N ILE A 136 11.46 -6.91 4.01
CA ILE A 136 12.42 -6.41 3.01
C ILE A 136 12.69 -4.93 3.24
N MET A 137 11.64 -4.12 3.36
CA MET A 137 11.80 -2.67 3.52
C MET A 137 12.48 -2.31 4.85
N MET A 138 12.18 -3.04 5.92
CA MET A 138 12.88 -2.88 7.21
C MET A 138 14.36 -3.23 7.09
N ALA A 139 14.71 -4.29 6.36
CA ALA A 139 16.09 -4.66 6.12
C ALA A 139 16.86 -3.53 5.41
N TRP A 140 16.26 -2.93 4.39
CA TRP A 140 16.87 -1.82 3.66
C TRP A 140 16.96 -0.52 4.46
N ILE A 141 16.01 -0.26 5.37
CA ILE A 141 16.15 0.85 6.33
C ILE A 141 17.39 0.62 7.19
N LYS A 142 17.53 -0.57 7.80
CA LYS A 142 18.67 -0.88 8.66
C LYS A 142 19.99 -0.85 7.90
N ALA A 143 20.01 -1.33 6.67
CA ALA A 143 21.17 -1.21 5.79
C ALA A 143 21.54 0.27 5.55
N SER A 144 20.56 1.12 5.24
CA SER A 144 20.77 2.55 5.02
C SER A 144 21.22 3.32 6.27
N GLU A 145 20.90 2.81 7.45
CA GLU A 145 21.39 3.30 8.75
C GLU A 145 22.79 2.76 9.10
N GLY A 146 23.34 1.86 8.27
CA GLY A 146 24.65 1.21 8.50
C GLY A 146 24.59 -0.01 9.43
N ASP A 147 23.41 -0.41 9.89
CA ASP A 147 23.24 -1.57 10.77
C ASP A 147 23.17 -2.86 9.96
N LYS A 148 24.35 -3.40 9.60
CA LYS A 148 24.49 -4.64 8.86
C LYS A 148 23.78 -5.82 9.54
N MET A 149 23.96 -5.97 10.86
CA MET A 149 23.46 -7.12 11.59
C MET A 149 21.91 -7.13 11.61
N GLU A 150 21.28 -6.01 11.93
CA GLU A 150 19.83 -5.92 11.96
C GLU A 150 19.22 -6.03 10.56
N SER A 151 19.90 -5.54 9.52
CA SER A 151 19.42 -5.68 8.14
C SER A 151 19.25 -7.16 7.75
N PHE A 152 20.25 -8.00 7.99
CA PHE A 152 20.16 -9.43 7.74
C PHE A 152 19.13 -10.14 8.61
N LYS A 153 18.97 -9.75 9.89
CA LYS A 153 17.93 -10.32 10.75
C LYS A 153 16.51 -10.09 10.21
N PHE A 154 16.25 -8.96 9.55
CA PHE A 154 14.95 -8.75 8.92
C PHE A 154 14.75 -9.64 7.70
N ILE A 155 15.79 -9.90 6.91
CA ILE A 155 15.71 -10.85 5.79
C ILE A 155 15.40 -12.27 6.30
N GLU A 156 16.01 -12.67 7.43
CA GLU A 156 15.72 -13.98 8.02
C GLU A 156 14.26 -14.18 8.42
N LYS A 157 13.53 -13.10 8.72
CA LYS A 157 12.09 -13.13 9.04
C LYS A 157 11.18 -13.32 7.81
N ILE A 158 11.73 -13.33 6.60
CA ILE A 158 10.95 -13.58 5.39
C ILE A 158 10.47 -15.03 5.38
N PRO A 159 9.16 -15.30 5.20
CA PRO A 159 8.60 -16.64 5.26
C PRO A 159 9.11 -17.55 4.15
N SER A 160 9.14 -18.86 4.43
CA SER A 160 9.65 -19.89 3.51
C SER A 160 9.06 -19.89 2.10
N PRO A 161 7.76 -19.59 1.89
CA PRO A 161 7.22 -19.51 0.52
C PRO A 161 7.92 -18.49 -0.38
N TYR A 162 8.64 -17.54 0.22
CA TYR A 162 9.35 -16.47 -0.48
C TYR A 162 10.88 -16.65 -0.44
N HIS A 163 11.37 -17.88 -0.29
CA HIS A 163 12.81 -18.15 -0.14
C HIS A 163 13.66 -17.64 -1.31
N HIS A 164 13.15 -17.66 -2.55
CA HIS A 164 13.85 -17.09 -3.70
C HIS A 164 14.13 -15.59 -3.52
N PHE A 165 13.11 -14.83 -3.10
CA PHE A 165 13.29 -13.41 -2.83
C PHE A 165 14.21 -13.18 -1.63
N LYS A 166 14.11 -14.01 -0.60
CA LYS A 166 15.00 -13.97 0.57
C LYS A 166 16.46 -14.11 0.13
N SER A 167 16.76 -15.12 -0.69
CA SER A 167 18.11 -15.35 -1.21
C SER A 167 18.60 -14.16 -2.04
N MET A 168 17.78 -13.63 -2.95
CA MET A 168 18.11 -12.43 -3.74
C MET A 168 18.41 -11.23 -2.84
N GLN A 169 17.58 -10.96 -1.83
CA GLN A 169 17.79 -9.83 -0.92
C GLN A 169 19.05 -10.01 -0.08
N ASN A 170 19.36 -11.24 0.35
CA ASN A 170 20.63 -11.54 1.02
C ASN A 170 21.84 -11.17 0.15
N ILE A 171 21.85 -11.55 -1.13
CA ILE A 171 22.94 -11.22 -2.05
C ILE A 171 23.03 -9.71 -2.26
N PHE A 172 21.91 -9.01 -2.43
CA PHE A 172 21.91 -7.56 -2.57
C PHE A 172 22.47 -6.85 -1.34
N LEU A 173 22.14 -7.31 -0.13
CA LEU A 173 22.70 -6.76 1.10
C LEU A 173 24.19 -7.10 1.24
N GLN A 174 24.62 -8.30 0.86
CA GLN A 174 26.04 -8.65 0.81
C GLN A 174 26.81 -7.71 -0.12
N CYS A 175 26.26 -7.45 -1.31
CA CYS A 175 26.84 -6.49 -2.26
C CYS A 175 26.88 -5.07 -1.68
N TYR A 176 25.80 -4.62 -1.05
CA TYR A 176 25.71 -3.30 -0.45
C TYR A 176 26.75 -3.07 0.64
N PHE A 177 27.10 -4.12 1.40
CA PHE A 177 28.10 -4.08 2.47
C PHE A 177 29.50 -4.57 2.04
N ASP A 178 29.77 -4.62 0.75
CA ASP A 178 31.05 -5.09 0.18
C ASP A 178 31.55 -6.42 0.77
N SER A 179 30.64 -7.40 0.88
CA SER A 179 30.97 -8.71 1.43
C SER A 179 31.81 -9.54 0.44
N ASN A 180 32.89 -10.14 0.92
CA ASN A 180 33.75 -11.03 0.12
C ASN A 180 33.02 -12.28 -0.42
N TYR A 181 31.85 -12.59 0.10
CA TYR A 181 31.03 -13.75 -0.30
C TYR A 181 30.00 -13.43 -1.38
N THR A 182 29.87 -12.18 -1.80
CA THR A 182 28.82 -11.75 -2.74
C THR A 182 28.90 -12.51 -4.06
N GLN A 183 30.10 -12.67 -4.62
CA GLN A 183 30.28 -13.32 -5.92
C GLN A 183 29.93 -14.82 -5.83
N SER A 184 30.43 -15.54 -4.84
CA SER A 184 30.15 -16.98 -4.67
C SER A 184 28.65 -17.23 -4.41
N SER A 185 28.01 -16.39 -3.61
CA SER A 185 26.56 -16.48 -3.36
C SER A 185 25.72 -16.21 -4.62
N LEU A 186 26.16 -15.29 -5.47
CA LEU A 186 25.51 -15.03 -6.75
C LEU A 186 25.67 -16.20 -7.74
N GLU A 187 26.86 -16.77 -7.82
CA GLU A 187 27.15 -17.92 -8.67
C GLU A 187 26.31 -19.15 -8.22
N GLU A 188 26.21 -19.39 -6.92
CA GLU A 188 25.37 -20.45 -6.36
C GLU A 188 23.89 -20.23 -6.71
N LEU A 189 23.38 -18.99 -6.58
CA LEU A 189 22.00 -18.65 -6.93
C LEU A 189 21.71 -18.91 -8.42
N ILE A 190 22.64 -18.56 -9.31
CA ILE A 190 22.47 -18.72 -10.77
C ILE A 190 22.53 -20.20 -11.17
N GLN A 191 23.36 -21.00 -10.51
CA GLN A 191 23.53 -22.42 -10.79
C GLN A 191 22.38 -23.29 -10.24
N ASN A 192 21.62 -22.77 -9.29
CA ASN A 192 20.49 -23.50 -8.71
C ASN A 192 19.32 -23.53 -9.68
N GLU A 193 18.99 -24.73 -10.21
CA GLU A 193 17.92 -24.96 -11.20
C GLU A 193 16.53 -24.58 -10.68
N ASP A 194 16.32 -24.56 -9.35
CA ASP A 194 15.08 -24.12 -8.72
C ASP A 194 14.80 -22.60 -8.93
N TYR A 195 15.82 -21.82 -9.31
CA TYR A 195 15.73 -20.39 -9.63
C TYR A 195 15.57 -20.13 -11.14
N ASN A 196 14.87 -20.97 -11.85
CA ASN A 196 14.52 -20.69 -13.24
C ASN A 196 13.76 -19.36 -13.33
N PHE A 197 14.53 -18.27 -13.48
CA PHE A 197 13.98 -17.02 -13.97
C PHE A 197 13.48 -17.27 -15.39
N SER A 198 12.21 -17.64 -15.53
CA SER A 198 11.58 -17.85 -16.83
C SER A 198 11.90 -16.65 -17.73
N ARG A 199 12.54 -16.94 -18.84
CA ARG A 199 12.86 -16.00 -19.90
C ARG A 199 11.63 -15.36 -20.50
#